data_08f5a23317320ec3c9f83c413a9f320d
#
_entry.id   08f5a23317320ec3c9f83c413a9f320d
#
_cell.length_a   1.000
_cell.length_b   1.000
_cell.length_c   1.000
_cell.angle_alpha   90.00
_cell.angle_beta   90.00
_cell.angle_gamma   90.00
#
_symmetry.space_group_name_H-M   'P 1'
#
loop_
_entity.id
_entity.type
_entity.pdbx_description
1 polymer ?
#
loop_
_entity_poly.entity_id
_entity_poly.type
_entity_poly.pdbx_seq_one_letter_code
_entity_poly.pdbx_strand_id
1 'polypeptide(L)'
;MNSENQFETIILKILESDPQLLVAASVVLVILIVIGVFFVKTLKKLFSDETQTPPLSEKDRLKKLEELAKEEEELREQRDEAKLEKISDKEDSAKLELQQQEAQLRERQILQREIPVEEEPEPEESPTGFLDQLKLGVQKTREQLLKTIGETLQGKKEIDEELLDDLEEALLGADLGPETCERVIKVITEKVERNELKDPKVLQQAIKTEITNILDKQYPEVGTSDARPLVLLMVGVNGVGKTTTIGKIASQYVEDGKKVLLGAGDTFRAAAIEQLQQWAERAGCDFVSKEAGSDPSSVMYETISKAVSEDYDVVICDTAGRLHTKKNLMEELKKMVRVIRKQIPEAPHQILLVLDASTGQNAIFQTREFLEATELTGLVITKLDGTSKGGVIIGIVNEFDVPVRYIGIGEKIRDLRPFDPKAFADSLFV
;
A
#
# COMPACT_ATOMS: atom_id res chain seq x y z
N MET A 1 62.40 -14.38 20.31
CA MET A 1 61.53 -15.55 20.00
C MET A 1 60.48 -15.09 19.01
N ASN A 2 60.57 -15.58 17.80
CA ASN A 2 60.08 -14.99 16.57
C ASN A 2 58.54 -14.99 16.39
N SER A 3 58.03 -13.93 15.87
CA SER A 3 56.65 -13.74 15.47
C SER A 3 56.16 -14.77 14.43
N GLU A 4 57.03 -15.39 13.67
CA GLU A 4 56.74 -16.45 12.72
C GLU A 4 56.19 -17.75 13.38
N ASN A 5 56.73 -18.15 14.52
CA ASN A 5 56.26 -19.34 15.24
C ASN A 5 54.86 -19.17 15.89
N GLN A 6 54.42 -17.95 16.16
CA GLN A 6 53.04 -17.72 16.65
C GLN A 6 52.01 -17.77 15.55
N PHE A 7 52.38 -17.32 14.32
CA PHE A 7 51.50 -17.37 13.17
C PHE A 7 51.24 -18.80 12.68
N GLU A 8 52.27 -19.63 12.61
CA GLU A 8 52.13 -21.06 12.25
C GLU A 8 51.24 -21.83 13.26
N THR A 9 51.41 -21.55 14.56
CA THR A 9 50.60 -22.22 15.60
C THR A 9 49.12 -21.82 15.56
N ILE A 10 48.82 -20.59 15.18
CA ILE A 10 47.44 -20.08 15.03
C ILE A 10 46.81 -20.68 13.78
N ILE A 11 47.51 -20.73 12.66
CA ILE A 11 47.04 -21.33 11.40
C ILE A 11 46.78 -22.84 11.57
N LEU A 12 47.63 -23.57 12.23
CA LEU A 12 47.45 -24.98 12.51
C LEU A 12 46.23 -25.26 13.42
N LYS A 13 45.96 -24.41 14.42
CA LYS A 13 44.77 -24.53 15.28
C LYS A 13 43.47 -24.22 14.54
N ILE A 14 43.48 -23.29 13.60
CA ILE A 14 42.30 -22.95 12.79
C ILE A 14 42.00 -24.07 11.78
N LEU A 15 43.04 -24.68 11.20
CA LEU A 15 42.90 -25.78 10.25
C LEU A 15 42.45 -27.11 10.91
N GLU A 16 42.71 -27.32 12.20
CA GLU A 16 42.22 -28.47 12.95
C GLU A 16 40.76 -28.36 13.39
N SER A 17 40.18 -27.16 13.41
CA SER A 17 38.84 -26.93 13.96
C SER A 17 37.71 -27.08 12.96
N ASP A 18 37.97 -27.04 11.63
CA ASP A 18 36.89 -27.13 10.61
C ASP A 18 37.39 -27.85 9.32
N PRO A 19 36.96 -29.11 9.08
CA PRO A 19 37.36 -29.87 7.88
C PRO A 19 36.96 -29.20 6.55
N GLN A 20 35.96 -28.32 6.54
CA GLN A 20 35.54 -27.60 5.33
C GLN A 20 36.53 -26.48 4.95
N LEU A 21 37.18 -25.89 5.92
CA LEU A 21 38.24 -24.88 5.71
C LEU A 21 39.50 -25.50 5.08
N LEU A 22 39.81 -26.73 5.40
CA LEU A 22 40.92 -27.49 4.81
C LEU A 22 40.66 -27.80 3.32
N VAL A 23 39.43 -28.14 2.97
CA VAL A 23 39.04 -28.37 1.57
C VAL A 23 39.06 -27.05 0.79
N ALA A 24 38.57 -25.98 1.36
CA ALA A 24 38.58 -24.65 0.71
C ALA A 24 40.02 -24.14 0.49
N ALA A 25 40.90 -24.29 1.47
CA ALA A 25 42.33 -23.92 1.34
C ALA A 25 43.07 -24.73 0.28
N SER A 26 42.79 -26.03 0.17
CA SER A 26 43.38 -26.88 -0.85
C SER A 26 42.88 -26.55 -2.25
N VAL A 27 41.61 -26.19 -2.42
CA VAL A 27 41.07 -25.73 -3.72
C VAL A 27 41.69 -24.39 -4.14
N VAL A 28 41.87 -23.45 -3.22
CA VAL A 28 42.54 -22.16 -3.51
C VAL A 28 44.00 -22.38 -3.90
N LEU A 29 44.70 -23.28 -3.23
CA LEU A 29 46.11 -23.62 -3.55
C LEU A 29 46.24 -24.23 -4.96
N VAL A 30 45.32 -25.13 -5.32
CA VAL A 30 45.30 -25.75 -6.66
C VAL A 30 45.01 -24.67 -7.73
N ILE A 31 44.11 -23.75 -7.48
CA ILE A 31 43.81 -22.65 -8.41
C ILE A 31 45.05 -21.74 -8.59
N LEU A 32 45.75 -21.40 -7.51
CA LEU A 32 46.98 -20.58 -7.58
C LEU A 32 48.10 -21.32 -8.35
N ILE A 33 48.25 -22.64 -8.19
CA ILE A 33 49.21 -23.43 -8.95
C ILE A 33 48.84 -23.46 -10.44
N VAL A 34 47.58 -23.64 -10.78
CA VAL A 34 47.08 -23.61 -12.18
C VAL A 34 47.32 -22.27 -12.83
N ILE A 35 47.01 -21.17 -12.12
CA ILE A 35 47.28 -19.80 -12.59
C ILE A 35 48.79 -19.60 -12.77
N GLY A 36 49.61 -20.01 -11.83
CA GLY A 36 51.09 -19.94 -11.93
C GLY A 36 51.64 -20.69 -13.13
N VAL A 37 51.18 -21.94 -13.39
CA VAL A 37 51.59 -22.73 -14.55
C VAL A 37 51.14 -22.11 -15.87
N PHE A 38 49.92 -21.54 -15.89
CA PHE A 38 49.40 -20.83 -17.06
C PHE A 38 50.23 -19.55 -17.33
N PHE A 39 50.57 -18.79 -16.30
CA PHE A 39 51.38 -17.58 -16.40
C PHE A 39 52.81 -17.90 -16.90
N VAL A 40 53.45 -18.94 -16.40
CA VAL A 40 54.76 -19.39 -16.88
C VAL A 40 54.72 -19.90 -18.33
N LYS A 41 53.64 -20.60 -18.74
CA LYS A 41 53.44 -20.99 -20.15
C LYS A 41 53.24 -19.81 -21.06
N THR A 42 52.48 -18.79 -20.62
CA THR A 42 52.24 -17.56 -21.38
C THR A 42 53.51 -16.71 -21.52
N LEU A 43 54.29 -16.58 -20.42
CA LEU A 43 55.62 -15.97 -20.45
C LEU A 43 56.59 -16.71 -21.40
N LYS A 44 56.65 -18.05 -21.35
CA LYS A 44 57.49 -18.81 -22.28
C LYS A 44 57.07 -18.61 -23.74
N LYS A 45 55.78 -18.46 -24.04
CA LYS A 45 55.29 -18.21 -25.40
C LYS A 45 55.63 -16.78 -25.86
N LEU A 46 55.62 -15.81 -24.96
CA LEU A 46 56.02 -14.42 -25.22
C LEU A 46 57.52 -14.26 -25.48
N PHE A 47 58.36 -15.06 -24.82
CA PHE A 47 59.85 -15.01 -25.01
C PHE A 47 60.36 -15.96 -26.10
N SER A 48 59.51 -16.82 -26.71
CA SER A 48 59.95 -17.72 -27.79
C SER A 48 59.70 -17.16 -29.19
N ASP A 49 59.05 -16.03 -29.35
CA ASP A 49 58.77 -15.39 -30.66
C ASP A 49 59.71 -14.20 -31.01
N GLU A 50 60.79 -14.07 -30.25
CA GLU A 50 61.83 -13.05 -30.58
C GLU A 50 62.94 -13.61 -31.46
N THR A 51 62.62 -14.12 -32.67
CA THR A 51 63.63 -14.19 -33.75
C THR A 51 62.96 -14.01 -35.11
N GLN A 52 63.38 -12.95 -35.81
CA GLN A 52 63.18 -12.65 -37.21
C GLN A 52 62.03 -11.72 -37.59
N THR A 53 62.12 -10.46 -37.17
CA THR A 53 61.63 -9.36 -37.99
C THR A 53 62.79 -8.43 -38.33
N PRO A 54 62.98 -7.99 -39.61
CA PRO A 54 64.02 -7.01 -39.94
C PRO A 54 63.73 -5.67 -39.23
N PRO A 55 64.77 -4.89 -38.90
CA PRO A 55 64.57 -3.64 -38.16
C PRO A 55 63.68 -2.69 -38.96
N LEU A 56 62.53 -2.34 -38.37
CA LEU A 56 61.58 -1.36 -38.88
C LEU A 56 62.33 -0.08 -39.26
N SER A 57 62.01 0.53 -40.39
CA SER A 57 62.55 1.83 -40.79
C SER A 57 62.16 2.90 -39.74
N GLU A 58 62.98 3.93 -39.61
CA GLU A 58 62.73 5.03 -38.66
C GLU A 58 61.33 5.64 -38.80
N LYS A 59 60.83 5.63 -40.03
CA LYS A 59 59.50 6.11 -40.40
C LYS A 59 58.36 5.21 -39.91
N ASP A 60 58.59 3.88 -39.93
CA ASP A 60 57.61 2.88 -39.46
C ASP A 60 57.59 2.84 -37.89
N ARG A 61 58.73 3.13 -37.26
CA ARG A 61 58.80 3.28 -35.79
C ARG A 61 58.02 4.48 -35.29
N LEU A 62 58.18 5.61 -35.97
CA LEU A 62 57.44 6.86 -35.66
C LEU A 62 55.94 6.64 -35.81
N LYS A 63 55.50 5.99 -36.90
CA LYS A 63 54.07 5.72 -37.14
C LYS A 63 53.47 4.78 -36.09
N LYS A 64 54.22 3.80 -35.65
CA LYS A 64 53.80 2.85 -34.58
C LYS A 64 53.74 3.51 -33.20
N LEU A 65 54.65 4.49 -32.94
CA LEU A 65 54.59 5.33 -31.72
C LEU A 65 53.39 6.28 -31.71
N GLU A 66 53.03 6.84 -32.86
CA GLU A 66 51.81 7.68 -32.99
C GLU A 66 50.53 6.88 -32.84
N GLU A 67 50.50 5.63 -33.38
CA GLU A 67 49.35 4.72 -33.17
C GLU A 67 49.21 4.30 -31.69
N LEU A 68 50.30 3.98 -31.03
CA LEU A 68 50.29 3.63 -29.60
C LEU A 68 49.92 4.82 -28.71
N ALA A 69 50.34 6.03 -29.06
CA ALA A 69 49.97 7.26 -28.34
C ALA A 69 48.48 7.55 -28.44
N LYS A 70 47.87 7.33 -29.63
CA LYS A 70 46.41 7.44 -29.81
C LYS A 70 45.63 6.38 -29.03
N GLU A 71 46.11 5.14 -29.04
CA GLU A 71 45.46 4.06 -28.31
C GLU A 71 45.53 4.30 -26.78
N GLU A 72 46.62 4.89 -26.30
CA GLU A 72 46.76 5.27 -24.88
C GLU A 72 45.87 6.46 -24.51
N GLU A 73 45.64 7.40 -25.41
CA GLU A 73 44.72 8.52 -25.22
C GLU A 73 43.26 8.07 -25.20
N GLU A 74 42.86 7.19 -26.12
CA GLU A 74 41.52 6.59 -26.14
C GLU A 74 41.24 5.73 -24.88
N LEU A 75 42.23 4.98 -24.40
CA LEU A 75 42.13 4.22 -23.15
C LEU A 75 42.04 5.11 -21.90
N ARG A 76 42.66 6.30 -21.91
CA ARG A 76 42.52 7.28 -20.84
C ARG A 76 41.12 7.90 -20.83
N GLU A 77 40.59 8.30 -21.99
CA GLU A 77 39.24 8.81 -22.10
C GLU A 77 38.20 7.79 -21.61
N GLN A 78 38.27 6.53 -22.04
CA GLN A 78 37.40 5.47 -21.59
C GLN A 78 37.48 5.21 -20.06
N ARG A 79 38.68 5.33 -19.49
CA ARG A 79 38.86 5.20 -18.02
C ARG A 79 38.25 6.37 -17.26
N ASP A 80 38.31 7.57 -17.78
CA ASP A 80 37.78 8.75 -17.14
C ASP A 80 36.26 8.81 -17.29
N GLU A 81 35.68 8.39 -18.42
CA GLU A 81 34.25 8.17 -18.59
C GLU A 81 33.70 7.11 -17.62
N ALA A 82 34.36 5.96 -17.51
CA ALA A 82 33.98 4.89 -16.58
C ALA A 82 34.08 5.31 -15.09
N LYS A 83 34.98 6.25 -14.76
CA LYS A 83 35.07 6.83 -13.41
C LYS A 83 33.92 7.81 -13.15
N LEU A 84 33.56 8.64 -14.13
CA LEU A 84 32.44 9.58 -14.04
C LEU A 84 31.11 8.82 -13.89
N GLU A 85 30.92 7.77 -14.66
CA GLU A 85 29.72 6.91 -14.55
C GLU A 85 29.59 6.27 -13.16
N LYS A 86 30.71 5.74 -12.61
CA LYS A 86 30.73 5.19 -11.24
C LYS A 86 30.50 6.22 -10.12
N ILE A 87 30.87 7.49 -10.36
CA ILE A 87 30.61 8.59 -9.41
C ILE A 87 29.12 8.96 -9.49
N SER A 88 28.55 9.06 -10.70
CA SER A 88 27.12 9.30 -10.91
C SER A 88 26.26 8.23 -10.26
N ASP A 89 26.57 6.94 -10.46
CA ASP A 89 25.85 5.82 -9.84
C ASP A 89 25.91 5.84 -8.30
N LYS A 90 27.04 6.30 -7.72
CA LYS A 90 27.16 6.44 -6.28
C LYS A 90 26.37 7.62 -5.73
N GLU A 91 26.34 8.75 -6.45
CA GLU A 91 25.55 9.92 -6.07
C GLU A 91 24.05 9.64 -6.17
N ASP A 92 23.61 8.93 -7.22
CA ASP A 92 22.22 8.54 -7.39
C ASP A 92 21.79 7.49 -6.33
N SER A 93 22.68 6.55 -5.99
CA SER A 93 22.43 5.61 -4.90
C SER A 93 22.32 6.32 -3.55
N ALA A 94 23.20 7.28 -3.26
CA ALA A 94 23.16 8.06 -2.02
C ALA A 94 21.92 8.95 -1.94
N LYS A 95 21.48 9.55 -3.07
CA LYS A 95 20.22 10.30 -3.13
C LYS A 95 19.02 9.42 -2.88
N LEU A 96 19.00 8.21 -3.45
CA LEU A 96 17.92 7.24 -3.24
C LEU A 96 17.84 6.79 -1.78
N GLU A 97 18.99 6.52 -1.14
CA GLU A 97 19.07 6.19 0.29
C GLU A 97 18.56 7.34 1.18
N LEU A 98 18.95 8.58 0.86
CA LEU A 98 18.49 9.77 1.58
C LEU A 98 16.97 9.95 1.45
N GLN A 99 16.44 9.81 0.23
CA GLN A 99 14.98 9.86 -0.01
C GLN A 99 14.24 8.75 0.74
N GLN A 100 14.81 7.54 0.82
CA GLN A 100 14.24 6.45 1.59
C GLN A 100 14.25 6.74 3.10
N GLN A 101 15.33 7.34 3.62
CA GLN A 101 15.41 7.74 5.03
C GLN A 101 14.43 8.87 5.36
N GLU A 102 14.30 9.87 4.50
CA GLU A 102 13.32 10.94 4.67
C GLU A 102 11.87 10.40 4.59
N ALA A 103 11.59 9.48 3.68
CA ALA A 103 10.31 8.81 3.60
C ALA A 103 9.99 8.00 4.86
N GLN A 104 10.97 7.26 5.39
CA GLN A 104 10.82 6.52 6.66
C GLN A 104 10.63 7.45 7.86
N LEU A 105 11.32 8.60 7.89
CA LEU A 105 11.14 9.59 8.95
C LEU A 105 9.75 10.24 8.91
N ARG A 106 9.26 10.59 7.72
CA ARG A 106 7.89 11.09 7.53
C ARG A 106 6.86 10.03 7.90
N GLU A 107 7.09 8.80 7.53
CA GLU A 107 6.23 7.66 7.87
C GLU A 107 6.19 7.44 9.38
N ARG A 108 7.33 7.51 10.09
CA ARG A 108 7.39 7.47 11.57
C ARG A 108 6.61 8.62 12.20
N GLN A 109 6.70 9.83 11.65
CA GLN A 109 5.96 10.98 12.17
C GLN A 109 4.43 10.82 11.96
N ILE A 110 4.01 10.23 10.83
CA ILE A 110 2.60 9.93 10.57
C ILE A 110 2.12 8.84 11.53
N LEU A 111 2.89 7.75 11.68
CA LEU A 111 2.59 6.66 12.59
C LEU A 111 2.52 7.11 14.05
N GLN A 112 3.40 8.02 14.49
CA GLN A 112 3.33 8.60 15.84
C GLN A 112 2.08 9.47 16.05
N ARG A 113 1.51 10.06 15.00
CA ARG A 113 0.23 10.78 15.06
C ARG A 113 -0.98 9.84 15.05
N GLU A 114 -0.83 8.64 14.48
CA GLU A 114 -1.85 7.58 14.45
C GLU A 114 -1.82 6.68 15.70
N ILE A 115 -0.82 6.84 16.61
CA ILE A 115 -0.84 6.18 17.90
C ILE A 115 -1.96 6.81 18.73
N PRO A 116 -2.90 6.02 19.25
CA PRO A 116 -3.98 6.55 20.07
C PRO A 116 -3.38 7.29 21.28
N VAL A 117 -3.65 8.58 21.38
CA VAL A 117 -3.42 9.33 22.63
C VAL A 117 -4.25 8.63 23.71
N GLU A 118 -3.71 8.42 24.92
CA GLU A 118 -4.50 7.99 26.06
C GLU A 118 -5.72 8.90 26.13
N GLU A 119 -6.90 8.35 25.85
CA GLU A 119 -8.14 9.08 26.02
C GLU A 119 -8.30 9.31 27.52
N GLU A 120 -8.31 10.58 27.95
CA GLU A 120 -8.84 10.91 29.26
C GLU A 120 -10.25 10.29 29.35
N PRO A 121 -10.69 9.78 30.53
CA PRO A 121 -12.01 9.19 30.68
C PRO A 121 -13.05 10.17 30.12
N GLU A 122 -13.75 9.73 29.08
CA GLU A 122 -14.70 10.57 28.36
C GLU A 122 -15.71 11.16 29.36
N PRO A 123 -15.99 12.48 29.30
CA PRO A 123 -17.18 13.01 29.95
C PRO A 123 -18.38 12.27 29.35
N GLU A 124 -19.30 11.80 30.20
CA GLU A 124 -20.50 11.07 29.82
C GLU A 124 -21.13 11.69 28.57
N GLU A 125 -21.27 10.89 27.51
CA GLU A 125 -21.73 11.35 26.20
C GLU A 125 -23.04 12.16 26.35
N SER A 126 -23.03 13.40 25.86
CA SER A 126 -24.28 14.00 25.43
C SER A 126 -24.89 13.07 24.36
N PRO A 127 -26.18 12.72 24.42
CA PRO A 127 -26.82 11.77 23.52
C PRO A 127 -27.03 12.41 22.12
N THR A 128 -25.91 12.64 21.42
CA THR A 128 -25.98 12.94 19.99
C THR A 128 -26.21 11.63 19.27
N GLY A 129 -27.39 11.46 18.68
CA GLY A 129 -27.75 10.25 17.95
C GLY A 129 -26.75 9.96 16.83
N PHE A 130 -26.70 8.70 16.36
CA PHE A 130 -25.87 8.26 15.24
C PHE A 130 -25.90 9.21 14.03
N LEU A 131 -27.10 9.70 13.67
CA LEU A 131 -27.30 10.65 12.58
C LEU A 131 -26.60 12.00 12.81
N ASP A 132 -26.54 12.48 14.04
CA ASP A 132 -25.88 13.75 14.34
C ASP A 132 -24.35 13.62 14.28
N GLN A 133 -23.80 12.51 14.75
CA GLN A 133 -22.37 12.20 14.60
C GLN A 133 -21.99 12.04 13.11
N LEU A 134 -22.85 11.36 12.33
CA LEU A 134 -22.64 11.22 10.89
C LEU A 134 -22.70 12.58 10.17
N LYS A 135 -23.67 13.45 10.52
CA LYS A 135 -23.75 14.82 9.99
C LYS A 135 -22.51 15.65 10.28
N LEU A 136 -21.95 15.52 11.48
CA LEU A 136 -20.69 16.17 11.83
C LEU A 136 -19.51 15.61 11.01
N GLY A 137 -19.44 14.28 10.89
CA GLY A 137 -18.39 13.61 10.13
C GLY A 137 -18.38 13.95 8.64
N VAL A 138 -19.55 14.19 8.02
CA VAL A 138 -19.65 14.57 6.60
C VAL A 138 -19.90 16.06 6.36
N GLN A 139 -19.78 16.89 7.39
CA GLN A 139 -20.12 18.31 7.31
C GLN A 139 -19.42 19.05 6.16
N LYS A 140 -18.12 18.86 6.01
CA LYS A 140 -17.34 19.53 4.95
C LYS A 140 -17.79 19.09 3.55
N THR A 141 -18.09 17.82 3.37
CA THR A 141 -18.61 17.28 2.10
C THR A 141 -19.99 17.86 1.80
N ARG A 142 -20.87 17.90 2.81
CA ARG A 142 -22.21 18.49 2.70
C ARG A 142 -22.13 19.97 2.35
N GLU A 143 -21.35 20.76 3.08
CA GLU A 143 -21.19 22.20 2.83
C GLU A 143 -20.70 22.46 1.41
N GLN A 144 -19.71 21.71 0.94
CA GLN A 144 -19.22 21.82 -0.43
C GLN A 144 -20.31 21.49 -1.44
N LEU A 145 -20.97 20.33 -1.31
CA LEU A 145 -21.99 19.86 -2.23
C LEU A 145 -23.19 20.84 -2.28
N LEU A 146 -23.73 21.23 -1.12
CA LEU A 146 -24.89 22.13 -1.06
C LEU A 146 -24.56 23.55 -1.53
N LYS A 147 -23.35 24.04 -1.22
CA LYS A 147 -22.89 25.36 -1.70
C LYS A 147 -22.81 25.34 -3.23
N THR A 148 -22.16 24.36 -3.82
CA THR A 148 -21.95 24.29 -5.27
C THR A 148 -23.30 24.14 -6.00
N ILE A 149 -24.16 23.21 -5.59
CA ILE A 149 -25.53 23.09 -6.15
C ILE A 149 -26.33 24.37 -5.96
N GLY A 150 -26.28 25.02 -4.78
CA GLY A 150 -27.01 26.24 -4.47
C GLY A 150 -26.58 27.43 -5.33
N GLU A 151 -25.26 27.59 -5.54
CA GLU A 151 -24.71 28.64 -6.41
C GLU A 151 -25.14 28.42 -7.87
N THR A 152 -25.14 27.19 -8.36
CA THR A 152 -25.61 26.82 -9.70
C THR A 152 -27.10 27.11 -9.91
N LEU A 153 -27.93 26.90 -8.90
CA LEU A 153 -29.37 27.13 -8.96
C LEU A 153 -29.77 28.60 -8.73
N GLN A 154 -28.86 29.44 -8.24
CA GLN A 154 -29.18 30.79 -7.84
C GLN A 154 -29.58 31.66 -9.06
N GLY A 155 -30.81 32.21 -9.02
CA GLY A 155 -31.34 33.12 -10.04
C GLY A 155 -31.87 32.43 -11.31
N LYS A 156 -31.71 31.14 -11.46
CA LYS A 156 -32.27 30.37 -12.57
C LYS A 156 -33.78 30.17 -12.37
N LYS A 157 -34.56 30.35 -13.42
CA LYS A 157 -36.03 30.23 -13.41
C LYS A 157 -36.53 28.98 -14.13
N GLU A 158 -35.76 28.44 -15.03
CA GLU A 158 -36.06 27.26 -15.85
C GLU A 158 -34.85 26.32 -15.81
N ILE A 159 -35.09 25.06 -16.11
CA ILE A 159 -34.05 24.07 -16.24
C ILE A 159 -33.72 23.97 -17.74
N ASP A 160 -32.65 24.65 -18.14
CA ASP A 160 -32.12 24.67 -19.48
C ASP A 160 -30.81 23.82 -19.57
N GLU A 161 -30.25 23.70 -20.77
CA GLU A 161 -29.04 22.94 -21.03
C GLU A 161 -27.83 23.54 -20.30
N GLU A 162 -27.73 24.90 -20.23
CA GLU A 162 -26.66 25.59 -19.51
C GLU A 162 -26.68 25.25 -18.01
N LEU A 163 -27.86 25.19 -17.39
CA LEU A 163 -28.01 24.80 -16.00
C LEU A 163 -27.60 23.32 -15.75
N LEU A 164 -27.88 22.43 -16.70
CA LEU A 164 -27.49 21.02 -16.58
C LEU A 164 -25.97 20.84 -16.71
N ASP A 165 -25.31 21.60 -17.59
CA ASP A 165 -23.85 21.61 -17.74
C ASP A 165 -23.18 22.17 -16.47
N ASP A 166 -23.67 23.31 -15.95
CA ASP A 166 -23.20 23.90 -14.69
C ASP A 166 -23.36 22.93 -13.51
N LEU A 167 -24.46 22.17 -13.50
CA LEU A 167 -24.73 21.16 -12.48
C LEU A 167 -23.78 19.97 -12.58
N GLU A 168 -23.45 19.52 -13.80
CA GLU A 168 -22.47 18.45 -14.01
C GLU A 168 -21.10 18.87 -13.46
N GLU A 169 -20.65 20.09 -13.78
CA GLU A 169 -19.40 20.63 -13.25
C GLU A 169 -19.41 20.69 -11.70
N ALA A 170 -20.57 21.09 -11.12
CA ALA A 170 -20.77 21.12 -9.68
C ALA A 170 -20.62 19.75 -9.02
N LEU A 171 -21.22 18.73 -9.60
CA LEU A 171 -21.15 17.34 -9.11
C LEU A 171 -19.74 16.74 -9.28
N LEU A 172 -19.06 17.06 -10.38
CA LEU A 172 -17.65 16.68 -10.57
C LEU A 172 -16.75 17.31 -9.52
N GLY A 173 -16.98 18.60 -9.22
CA GLY A 173 -16.27 19.34 -8.17
C GLY A 173 -16.50 18.81 -6.75
N ALA A 174 -17.57 18.06 -6.53
CA ALA A 174 -17.87 17.35 -5.28
C ALA A 174 -17.29 15.90 -5.22
N ASP A 175 -16.41 15.56 -6.16
CA ASP A 175 -15.73 14.25 -6.26
C ASP A 175 -16.68 13.03 -6.49
N LEU A 176 -17.86 13.21 -7.09
CA LEU A 176 -18.75 12.10 -7.42
C LEU A 176 -18.18 11.15 -8.51
N GLY A 177 -17.27 11.66 -9.33
CA GLY A 177 -16.72 10.96 -10.48
C GLY A 177 -17.56 11.10 -11.75
N PRO A 178 -16.91 11.04 -12.94
CA PRO A 178 -17.58 11.35 -14.20
C PRO A 178 -18.75 10.42 -14.53
N GLU A 179 -18.59 9.12 -14.35
CA GLU A 179 -19.65 8.14 -14.63
C GLU A 179 -20.91 8.34 -13.76
N THR A 180 -20.70 8.77 -12.51
CA THR A 180 -21.80 9.08 -11.59
C THR A 180 -22.49 10.38 -11.94
N CYS A 181 -21.72 11.42 -12.32
CA CYS A 181 -22.25 12.68 -12.78
C CYS A 181 -23.10 12.49 -14.04
N GLU A 182 -22.58 11.81 -15.05
CA GLU A 182 -23.32 11.45 -16.27
C GLU A 182 -24.63 10.74 -15.95
N ARG A 183 -24.62 9.76 -15.06
CA ARG A 183 -25.82 9.03 -14.61
C ARG A 183 -26.85 9.96 -13.96
N VAL A 184 -26.42 10.80 -13.03
CA VAL A 184 -27.32 11.75 -12.32
C VAL A 184 -27.91 12.75 -13.29
N ILE A 185 -27.09 13.37 -14.16
CA ILE A 185 -27.52 14.34 -15.16
C ILE A 185 -28.50 13.69 -16.14
N LYS A 186 -28.22 12.52 -16.66
CA LYS A 186 -29.11 11.77 -17.56
C LYS A 186 -30.49 11.57 -16.95
N VAL A 187 -30.56 11.09 -15.70
CA VAL A 187 -31.85 10.88 -15.00
C VAL A 187 -32.61 12.17 -14.82
N ILE A 188 -31.92 13.28 -14.54
CA ILE A 188 -32.53 14.60 -14.41
C ILE A 188 -33.05 15.08 -15.76
N THR A 189 -32.25 14.99 -16.83
CA THR A 189 -32.64 15.39 -18.20
C THR A 189 -33.88 14.63 -18.65
N GLU A 190 -33.93 13.30 -18.45
CA GLU A 190 -35.13 12.50 -18.77
C GLU A 190 -36.38 12.96 -18.03
N LYS A 191 -36.26 13.39 -16.76
CA LYS A 191 -37.38 13.92 -15.98
C LYS A 191 -37.83 15.29 -16.48
N VAL A 192 -36.91 16.14 -16.91
CA VAL A 192 -37.19 17.45 -17.52
C VAL A 192 -37.93 17.25 -18.85
N GLU A 193 -37.46 16.38 -19.74
CA GLU A 193 -38.09 16.06 -21.03
C GLU A 193 -39.52 15.52 -20.88
N ARG A 194 -39.77 14.72 -19.82
CA ARG A 194 -41.09 14.19 -19.50
C ARG A 194 -42.01 15.23 -18.79
N ASN A 195 -41.57 16.45 -18.60
CA ASN A 195 -42.25 17.48 -17.84
C ASN A 195 -42.54 17.17 -16.36
N GLU A 196 -41.78 16.19 -15.81
CA GLU A 196 -41.87 15.80 -14.39
C GLU A 196 -41.09 16.76 -13.48
N LEU A 197 -40.06 17.42 -14.02
CA LEU A 197 -39.20 18.34 -13.31
C LEU A 197 -39.13 19.67 -14.06
N LYS A 198 -39.77 20.74 -13.50
CA LYS A 198 -39.85 22.06 -14.13
C LYS A 198 -39.24 23.16 -13.26
N ASP A 199 -39.32 23.04 -11.93
CA ASP A 199 -38.86 24.05 -11.01
C ASP A 199 -37.44 23.73 -10.51
N PRO A 200 -36.46 24.62 -10.73
CA PRO A 200 -35.10 24.45 -10.20
C PRO A 200 -35.06 24.16 -8.70
N LYS A 201 -36.03 24.61 -7.92
CA LYS A 201 -36.10 24.37 -6.47
C LYS A 201 -36.28 22.92 -6.08
N VAL A 202 -36.88 22.10 -6.96
CA VAL A 202 -37.07 20.65 -6.72
C VAL A 202 -35.91 19.81 -7.29
N LEU A 203 -34.98 20.45 -8.00
CA LEU A 203 -33.81 19.78 -8.60
C LEU A 203 -32.91 19.14 -7.53
N GLN A 204 -32.67 19.88 -6.43
CA GLN A 204 -31.90 19.35 -5.31
C GLN A 204 -32.51 18.05 -4.74
N GLN A 205 -33.85 18.00 -4.65
CA GLN A 205 -34.53 16.78 -4.19
C GLN A 205 -34.43 15.63 -5.20
N ALA A 206 -34.43 15.94 -6.50
CA ALA A 206 -34.25 14.95 -7.54
C ALA A 206 -32.83 14.36 -7.51
N ILE A 207 -31.80 15.20 -7.32
CA ILE A 207 -30.40 14.79 -7.13
C ILE A 207 -30.28 13.89 -5.89
N LYS A 208 -30.83 14.33 -4.74
CA LYS A 208 -30.83 13.53 -3.51
C LYS A 208 -31.45 12.16 -3.73
N THR A 209 -32.59 12.11 -4.42
CA THR A 209 -33.28 10.84 -4.71
C THR A 209 -32.42 9.93 -5.55
N GLU A 210 -31.77 10.44 -6.60
CA GLU A 210 -30.91 9.59 -7.44
C GLU A 210 -29.65 9.13 -6.69
N ILE A 211 -29.00 10.00 -5.90
CA ILE A 211 -27.89 9.60 -5.04
C ILE A 211 -28.31 8.52 -4.04
N THR A 212 -29.51 8.65 -3.46
CA THR A 212 -30.04 7.61 -2.56
C THR A 212 -30.25 6.30 -3.30
N ASN A 213 -30.77 6.32 -4.53
CA ASN A 213 -30.96 5.13 -5.36
C ASN A 213 -29.63 4.46 -5.72
N ILE A 214 -28.58 5.26 -5.97
CA ILE A 214 -27.23 4.74 -6.22
C ILE A 214 -26.68 4.03 -4.98
N LEU A 215 -26.83 4.64 -3.83
CA LEU A 215 -26.28 4.12 -2.56
C LEU A 215 -27.09 2.92 -2.01
N ASP A 216 -28.41 2.85 -2.26
CA ASP A 216 -29.30 1.78 -1.79
C ASP A 216 -29.20 0.50 -2.66
N LYS A 217 -28.01 0.25 -3.17
CA LYS A 217 -27.72 -0.95 -3.95
C LYS A 217 -27.72 -2.19 -3.04
N GLN A 218 -28.52 -3.16 -3.40
CA GLN A 218 -28.59 -4.41 -2.64
C GLN A 218 -27.41 -5.32 -2.98
N TYR A 219 -26.70 -5.75 -1.97
CA TYR A 219 -25.60 -6.69 -2.09
C TYR A 219 -25.94 -8.02 -1.44
N PRO A 220 -25.46 -9.15 -1.98
CA PRO A 220 -25.59 -10.44 -1.29
C PRO A 220 -24.96 -10.35 0.11
N GLU A 221 -25.65 -10.94 1.09
CA GLU A 221 -25.01 -11.14 2.38
C GLU A 221 -23.80 -12.05 2.18
N VAL A 222 -22.60 -11.55 2.53
CA VAL A 222 -21.44 -12.42 2.58
C VAL A 222 -21.63 -13.31 3.80
N GLY A 223 -21.82 -14.60 3.57
CA GLY A 223 -22.16 -15.61 4.59
C GLY A 223 -21.06 -15.74 5.65
N THR A 224 -21.13 -14.92 6.68
CA THR A 224 -20.06 -14.75 7.66
C THR A 224 -20.49 -15.06 9.09
N SER A 225 -21.81 -15.16 9.34
CA SER A 225 -22.33 -15.28 10.72
C SER A 225 -21.95 -16.58 11.43
N ASP A 226 -21.67 -17.66 10.69
CA ASP A 226 -21.45 -18.99 11.27
C ASP A 226 -19.99 -19.48 11.13
N ALA A 227 -19.12 -18.73 10.44
CA ALA A 227 -17.73 -19.14 10.26
C ALA A 227 -16.92 -19.00 11.57
N ARG A 228 -16.24 -20.06 11.97
CA ARG A 228 -15.33 -20.08 13.12
C ARG A 228 -13.99 -20.71 12.77
N PRO A 229 -12.90 -19.96 12.79
CA PRO A 229 -12.85 -18.51 12.96
C PRO A 229 -13.38 -17.73 11.74
N LEU A 230 -14.03 -16.59 11.97
CA LEU A 230 -14.29 -15.60 10.93
C LEU A 230 -12.97 -14.92 10.56
N VAL A 231 -12.52 -15.05 9.31
CA VAL A 231 -11.23 -14.51 8.86
C VAL A 231 -11.44 -13.28 8.00
N LEU A 232 -10.93 -12.13 8.46
CA LEU A 232 -10.89 -10.85 7.76
C LEU A 232 -9.47 -10.57 7.26
N LEU A 233 -9.32 -10.21 5.99
CA LEU A 233 -8.07 -9.74 5.40
C LEU A 233 -8.21 -8.26 5.06
N MET A 234 -7.39 -7.40 5.69
CA MET A 234 -7.42 -5.96 5.48
C MET A 234 -6.41 -5.55 4.43
N VAL A 235 -6.87 -4.95 3.34
CA VAL A 235 -6.01 -4.53 2.22
C VAL A 235 -6.15 -3.03 1.97
N GLY A 236 -5.19 -2.42 1.24
CA GLY A 236 -5.19 -0.99 0.92
C GLY A 236 -3.80 -0.40 0.95
N VAL A 237 -3.64 0.83 0.47
CA VAL A 237 -2.34 1.51 0.40
C VAL A 237 -1.87 1.99 1.78
N ASN A 238 -0.61 2.42 1.89
CA ASN A 238 -0.10 2.99 3.15
C ASN A 238 -0.76 4.33 3.48
N GLY A 239 -0.99 4.59 4.77
CA GLY A 239 -1.54 5.85 5.28
C GLY A 239 -3.07 6.00 5.16
N VAL A 240 -3.79 5.01 4.62
CA VAL A 240 -5.26 5.04 4.54
C VAL A 240 -5.95 4.68 5.86
N GLY A 241 -5.21 4.33 6.91
CA GLY A 241 -5.77 3.97 8.22
C GLY A 241 -6.08 2.48 8.39
N LYS A 242 -5.40 1.55 7.66
CA LYS A 242 -5.61 0.08 7.81
C LYS A 242 -5.44 -0.37 9.25
N THR A 243 -4.27 -0.12 9.84
CA THR A 243 -3.92 -0.58 11.20
C THR A 243 -4.87 -0.02 12.26
N THR A 244 -5.22 1.27 12.14
CA THR A 244 -6.24 1.91 12.99
C THR A 244 -7.63 1.27 12.82
N THR A 245 -8.03 0.99 11.59
CA THR A 245 -9.31 0.31 11.28
C THR A 245 -9.33 -1.09 11.89
N ILE A 246 -8.24 -1.86 11.77
CA ILE A 246 -8.10 -3.18 12.39
C ILE A 246 -8.31 -3.09 13.89
N GLY A 247 -7.63 -2.14 14.57
CA GLY A 247 -7.78 -1.94 16.01
C GLY A 247 -9.22 -1.61 16.42
N LYS A 248 -9.89 -0.73 15.67
CA LYS A 248 -11.29 -0.35 15.94
C LYS A 248 -12.25 -1.54 15.73
N ILE A 249 -12.09 -2.31 14.65
CA ILE A 249 -12.90 -3.52 14.40
C ILE A 249 -12.64 -4.58 15.47
N ALA A 250 -11.37 -4.80 15.84
CA ALA A 250 -11.01 -5.74 16.90
C ALA A 250 -11.66 -5.37 18.23
N SER A 251 -11.61 -4.09 18.63
CA SER A 251 -12.25 -3.60 19.85
C SER A 251 -13.76 -3.86 19.85
N GLN A 252 -14.44 -3.63 18.72
CA GLN A 252 -15.89 -3.90 18.61
C GLN A 252 -16.21 -5.39 18.79
N TYR A 253 -15.42 -6.29 18.17
CA TYR A 253 -15.63 -7.74 18.36
C TYR A 253 -15.33 -8.19 19.80
N VAL A 254 -14.32 -7.61 20.46
CA VAL A 254 -14.02 -7.90 21.87
C VAL A 254 -15.13 -7.38 22.78
N GLU A 255 -15.68 -6.19 22.54
CA GLU A 255 -16.85 -5.65 23.23
C GLU A 255 -18.09 -6.57 23.07
N ASP A 256 -18.23 -7.23 21.91
CA ASP A 256 -19.27 -8.25 21.64
C ASP A 256 -18.94 -9.62 22.28
N GLY A 257 -17.89 -9.72 23.09
CA GLY A 257 -17.49 -10.94 23.80
C GLY A 257 -16.82 -12.00 22.93
N LYS A 258 -16.31 -11.64 21.76
CA LYS A 258 -15.61 -12.54 20.84
C LYS A 258 -14.14 -12.68 21.18
N LYS A 259 -13.59 -13.88 21.01
CA LYS A 259 -12.15 -14.13 21.12
C LYS A 259 -11.47 -13.76 19.79
N VAL A 260 -10.67 -12.70 19.80
CA VAL A 260 -10.08 -12.08 18.62
C VAL A 260 -8.57 -12.32 18.53
N LEU A 261 -8.05 -12.60 17.33
CA LEU A 261 -6.63 -12.74 17.04
C LEU A 261 -6.23 -11.78 15.91
N LEU A 262 -5.18 -10.98 16.12
CA LEU A 262 -4.59 -10.12 15.10
C LEU A 262 -3.33 -10.75 14.50
N GLY A 263 -3.18 -10.68 13.17
CA GLY A 263 -1.98 -11.14 12.45
C GLY A 263 -1.28 -10.00 11.72
N ALA A 264 0.00 -9.73 12.06
CA ALA A 264 0.79 -8.64 11.50
C ALA A 264 1.44 -9.02 10.16
N GLY A 265 0.69 -8.90 9.06
CA GLY A 265 1.21 -9.19 7.71
C GLY A 265 1.99 -8.06 7.05
N ASP A 266 1.98 -6.83 7.56
CA ASP A 266 2.89 -5.75 7.12
C ASP A 266 4.27 -5.93 7.78
N THR A 267 4.98 -6.98 7.37
CA THR A 267 6.29 -7.34 7.94
C THR A 267 7.42 -6.43 7.48
N PHE A 268 7.22 -5.62 6.44
CA PHE A 268 8.23 -4.71 5.93
C PHE A 268 8.43 -3.48 6.84
N ARG A 269 7.45 -3.16 7.67
CA ARG A 269 7.44 -1.96 8.51
C ARG A 269 7.44 -2.35 9.98
N ALA A 270 8.63 -2.30 10.62
CA ALA A 270 8.74 -2.61 12.05
C ALA A 270 7.76 -1.76 12.89
N ALA A 271 7.64 -0.46 12.59
CA ALA A 271 6.71 0.43 13.27
C ALA A 271 5.23 0.06 13.06
N ALA A 272 4.85 -0.57 11.94
CA ALA A 272 3.48 -1.04 11.72
C ALA A 272 3.17 -2.28 12.59
N ILE A 273 4.15 -3.17 12.76
CA ILE A 273 4.03 -4.32 13.68
C ILE A 273 3.83 -3.82 15.11
N GLU A 274 4.66 -2.86 15.56
CA GLU A 274 4.57 -2.27 16.90
C GLU A 274 3.21 -1.57 17.11
N GLN A 275 2.75 -0.80 16.12
CA GLN A 275 1.45 -0.12 16.17
C GLN A 275 0.30 -1.12 16.27
N LEU A 276 0.32 -2.20 15.48
CA LEU A 276 -0.72 -3.22 15.53
C LEU A 276 -0.72 -3.97 16.87
N GLN A 277 0.47 -4.20 17.46
CA GLN A 277 0.60 -4.77 18.80
C GLN A 277 -0.04 -3.88 19.86
N GLN A 278 0.21 -2.56 19.83
CA GLN A 278 -0.41 -1.61 20.73
C GLN A 278 -1.95 -1.61 20.63
N TRP A 279 -2.46 -1.73 19.40
CA TRP A 279 -3.89 -1.90 19.16
C TRP A 279 -4.42 -3.20 19.76
N ALA A 280 -3.69 -4.31 19.62
CA ALA A 280 -4.07 -5.59 20.23
C ALA A 280 -4.14 -5.49 21.77
N GLU A 281 -3.13 -4.90 22.39
CA GLU A 281 -3.07 -4.67 23.84
C GLU A 281 -4.24 -3.78 24.31
N ARG A 282 -4.51 -2.69 23.58
CA ARG A 282 -5.62 -1.77 23.89
C ARG A 282 -6.99 -2.43 23.72
N ALA A 283 -7.19 -3.20 22.66
CA ALA A 283 -8.44 -3.91 22.42
C ALA A 283 -8.63 -5.13 23.35
N GLY A 284 -7.58 -5.58 24.02
CA GLY A 284 -7.61 -6.78 24.85
C GLY A 284 -7.71 -8.07 24.04
N CYS A 285 -7.06 -8.12 22.87
CA CYS A 285 -7.04 -9.29 21.98
C CYS A 285 -5.63 -9.83 21.79
N ASP A 286 -5.53 -11.07 21.31
CA ASP A 286 -4.26 -11.74 21.07
C ASP A 286 -3.63 -11.29 19.74
N PHE A 287 -2.30 -11.49 19.63
CA PHE A 287 -1.49 -11.01 18.55
C PHE A 287 -0.47 -12.05 18.08
N VAL A 288 -0.24 -12.09 16.74
CA VAL A 288 0.79 -12.89 16.10
C VAL A 288 1.62 -12.01 15.17
N SER A 289 2.93 -12.02 15.36
CA SER A 289 3.89 -11.35 14.48
C SER A 289 5.16 -12.19 14.31
N LYS A 290 5.97 -11.81 13.36
CA LYS A 290 7.35 -12.30 13.19
C LYS A 290 8.31 -11.11 13.11
N GLU A 291 9.61 -11.41 13.09
CA GLU A 291 10.64 -10.39 12.90
C GLU A 291 10.38 -9.59 11.63
N ALA A 292 10.72 -8.31 11.66
CA ALA A 292 10.62 -7.44 10.49
C ALA A 292 11.40 -8.02 9.30
N GLY A 293 10.80 -7.98 8.11
CA GLY A 293 11.36 -8.58 6.90
C GLY A 293 11.00 -10.07 6.68
N SER A 294 10.28 -10.72 7.61
CA SER A 294 9.77 -12.08 7.42
C SER A 294 8.78 -12.15 6.25
N ASP A 295 8.59 -13.35 5.66
CA ASP A 295 7.57 -13.57 4.64
C ASP A 295 6.15 -13.36 5.23
N PRO A 296 5.36 -12.39 4.72
CA PRO A 296 4.00 -12.14 5.20
C PRO A 296 3.11 -13.39 5.19
N SER A 297 3.27 -14.25 4.19
CA SER A 297 2.51 -15.50 4.09
C SER A 297 2.83 -16.47 5.23
N SER A 298 4.02 -16.40 5.82
CA SER A 298 4.39 -17.23 6.97
C SER A 298 3.72 -16.74 8.26
N VAL A 299 3.47 -15.44 8.38
CA VAL A 299 2.67 -14.86 9.47
C VAL A 299 1.22 -15.30 9.34
N MET A 300 0.65 -15.22 8.12
CA MET A 300 -0.73 -15.69 7.87
C MET A 300 -0.89 -17.16 8.24
N TYR A 301 0.06 -18.01 7.83
CA TYR A 301 0.02 -19.43 8.15
C TYR A 301 -0.05 -19.65 9.68
N GLU A 302 0.82 -19.01 10.44
CA GLU A 302 0.89 -19.15 11.89
C GLU A 302 -0.35 -18.58 12.58
N THR A 303 -0.82 -17.41 12.13
CA THR A 303 -2.03 -16.77 12.65
C THR A 303 -3.25 -17.69 12.49
N ILE A 304 -3.47 -18.24 11.29
CA ILE A 304 -4.61 -19.13 11.05
C ILE A 304 -4.45 -20.45 11.80
N SER A 305 -3.23 -21.03 11.85
CA SER A 305 -2.98 -22.25 12.60
C SER A 305 -3.29 -22.08 14.09
N LYS A 306 -2.84 -20.96 14.70
CA LYS A 306 -3.17 -20.62 16.09
C LYS A 306 -4.66 -20.43 16.29
N ALA A 307 -5.32 -19.70 15.36
CA ALA A 307 -6.74 -19.42 15.47
C ALA A 307 -7.60 -20.71 15.47
N VAL A 308 -7.25 -21.68 14.62
CA VAL A 308 -7.94 -22.96 14.57
C VAL A 308 -7.64 -23.83 15.80
N SER A 309 -6.37 -23.89 16.25
CA SER A 309 -5.98 -24.75 17.37
C SER A 309 -6.48 -24.26 18.75
N GLU A 310 -6.72 -22.96 18.89
CA GLU A 310 -7.11 -22.33 20.15
C GLU A 310 -8.56 -21.79 20.15
N ASP A 311 -9.37 -22.15 19.15
CA ASP A 311 -10.80 -21.80 19.00
C ASP A 311 -11.07 -20.29 19.10
N TYR A 312 -10.42 -19.50 18.24
CA TYR A 312 -10.75 -18.08 18.09
C TYR A 312 -12.05 -17.89 17.30
N ASP A 313 -12.84 -16.87 17.70
CA ASP A 313 -14.05 -16.51 16.96
C ASP A 313 -13.75 -15.67 15.71
N VAL A 314 -12.77 -14.75 15.82
CA VAL A 314 -12.43 -13.79 14.76
C VAL A 314 -10.91 -13.68 14.59
N VAL A 315 -10.46 -13.64 13.35
CA VAL A 315 -9.07 -13.37 12.96
C VAL A 315 -9.04 -12.16 12.03
N ILE A 316 -8.22 -11.18 12.33
CA ILE A 316 -8.03 -10.01 11.47
C ILE A 316 -6.56 -9.94 11.05
N CYS A 317 -6.32 -10.02 9.75
CA CYS A 317 -5.00 -10.03 9.14
C CYS A 317 -4.68 -8.67 8.52
N ASP A 318 -3.61 -8.00 8.98
CA ASP A 318 -3.07 -6.81 8.32
C ASP A 318 -2.24 -7.19 7.09
N THR A 319 -2.06 -6.25 6.16
CA THR A 319 -1.23 -6.43 4.96
C THR A 319 -0.38 -5.18 4.67
N ALA A 320 0.72 -5.38 3.95
CA ALA A 320 1.50 -4.27 3.40
C ALA A 320 0.65 -3.43 2.42
N GLY A 321 1.00 -2.15 2.26
CA GLY A 321 0.28 -1.20 1.41
C GLY A 321 1.16 -0.46 0.40
N ARG A 322 2.27 -1.04 -0.07
CA ARG A 322 3.25 -0.38 -0.95
C ARG A 322 2.81 -0.37 -2.41
N LEU A 323 1.98 0.59 -2.82
CA LEU A 323 1.45 0.66 -4.18
C LEU A 323 2.52 0.99 -5.25
N HIS A 324 3.62 1.66 -4.89
CA HIS A 324 4.72 1.95 -5.82
C HIS A 324 5.45 0.69 -6.34
N THR A 325 5.29 -0.44 -5.65
CA THR A 325 5.70 -1.77 -6.12
C THR A 325 4.46 -2.64 -6.44
N LYS A 326 3.49 -2.07 -7.14
CA LYS A 326 2.15 -2.62 -7.41
C LYS A 326 2.15 -4.11 -7.72
N LYS A 327 2.96 -4.54 -8.69
CA LYS A 327 3.01 -5.94 -9.12
C LYS A 327 3.40 -6.89 -7.97
N ASN A 328 4.37 -6.49 -7.16
CA ASN A 328 4.84 -7.31 -6.04
C ASN A 328 3.78 -7.39 -4.94
N LEU A 329 3.11 -6.26 -4.62
CA LEU A 329 2.03 -6.22 -3.64
C LEU A 329 0.87 -7.15 -4.04
N MET A 330 0.44 -7.09 -5.30
CA MET A 330 -0.67 -7.92 -5.78
C MET A 330 -0.34 -9.42 -5.77
N GLU A 331 0.90 -9.79 -6.12
CA GLU A 331 1.35 -11.19 -6.02
C GLU A 331 1.47 -11.67 -4.57
N GLU A 332 1.90 -10.78 -3.65
CA GLU A 332 1.95 -11.06 -2.23
C GLU A 332 0.55 -11.30 -1.65
N LEU A 333 -0.42 -10.45 -1.97
CA LEU A 333 -1.82 -10.63 -1.56
C LEU A 333 -2.39 -11.96 -2.07
N LYS A 334 -2.19 -12.29 -3.35
CA LYS A 334 -2.60 -13.59 -3.91
C LYS A 334 -1.95 -14.77 -3.18
N LYS A 335 -0.68 -14.63 -2.79
CA LYS A 335 0.04 -15.66 -2.03
C LYS A 335 -0.54 -15.83 -0.63
N MET A 336 -0.83 -14.72 0.08
CA MET A 336 -1.46 -14.74 1.40
C MET A 336 -2.84 -15.41 1.37
N VAL A 337 -3.72 -15.02 0.44
CA VAL A 337 -5.04 -15.64 0.24
C VAL A 337 -4.88 -17.14 0.00
N ARG A 338 -3.96 -17.55 -0.86
CA ARG A 338 -3.68 -18.97 -1.13
C ARG A 338 -3.24 -19.74 0.11
N VAL A 339 -2.42 -19.13 0.96
CA VAL A 339 -1.95 -19.75 2.22
C VAL A 339 -3.09 -19.89 3.22
N ILE A 340 -3.95 -18.88 3.35
CA ILE A 340 -5.15 -18.92 4.21
C ILE A 340 -6.10 -20.03 3.72
N ARG A 341 -6.41 -20.10 2.43
CA ARG A 341 -7.30 -21.11 1.81
C ARG A 341 -6.79 -22.55 1.97
N LYS A 342 -5.49 -22.76 2.13
CA LYS A 342 -4.94 -24.10 2.41
C LYS A 342 -5.33 -24.64 3.77
N GLN A 343 -5.60 -23.78 4.74
CA GLN A 343 -5.98 -24.17 6.09
C GLN A 343 -7.49 -24.14 6.29
N ILE A 344 -8.14 -23.09 5.77
CA ILE A 344 -9.60 -22.92 5.79
C ILE A 344 -10.04 -22.61 4.35
N PRO A 345 -10.58 -23.56 3.60
CA PRO A 345 -10.90 -23.42 2.16
C PRO A 345 -11.78 -22.21 1.83
N GLU A 346 -12.75 -21.88 2.72
CA GLU A 346 -13.69 -20.77 2.55
C GLU A 346 -13.10 -19.40 2.95
N ALA A 347 -11.96 -19.37 3.66
CA ALA A 347 -11.34 -18.14 4.09
C ALA A 347 -10.39 -17.55 3.01
N PRO A 348 -10.10 -16.22 3.02
CA PRO A 348 -10.70 -15.22 3.90
C PRO A 348 -12.21 -15.07 3.63
N HIS A 349 -13.01 -14.99 4.69
CA HIS A 349 -14.46 -14.81 4.57
C HIS A 349 -14.80 -13.36 4.18
N GLN A 350 -13.92 -12.41 4.59
CA GLN A 350 -14.00 -11.02 4.16
C GLN A 350 -12.64 -10.53 3.73
N ILE A 351 -12.58 -9.85 2.58
CA ILE A 351 -11.43 -9.07 2.11
C ILE A 351 -11.89 -7.63 2.01
N LEU A 352 -11.45 -6.81 2.98
CA LEU A 352 -11.88 -5.43 3.15
C LEU A 352 -10.81 -4.46 2.63
N LEU A 353 -11.14 -3.68 1.61
CA LEU A 353 -10.29 -2.61 1.10
C LEU A 353 -10.53 -1.34 1.91
N VAL A 354 -9.49 -0.85 2.56
CA VAL A 354 -9.50 0.43 3.29
C VAL A 354 -9.08 1.55 2.34
N LEU A 355 -9.91 2.58 2.25
CA LEU A 355 -9.72 3.75 1.40
C LEU A 355 -9.81 5.03 2.23
N ASP A 356 -8.99 6.01 1.89
CA ASP A 356 -9.01 7.35 2.49
C ASP A 356 -9.87 8.27 1.62
N ALA A 357 -10.98 8.77 2.16
CA ALA A 357 -11.90 9.66 1.46
C ALA A 357 -11.23 10.96 0.99
N SER A 358 -10.20 11.44 1.71
CA SER A 358 -9.48 12.67 1.36
C SER A 358 -8.73 12.57 0.02
N THR A 359 -8.49 11.36 -0.48
CA THR A 359 -7.84 11.13 -1.76
C THR A 359 -8.76 11.35 -2.97
N GLY A 360 -10.09 11.51 -2.74
CA GLY A 360 -11.07 11.77 -3.80
C GLY A 360 -11.02 10.71 -4.90
N GLN A 361 -10.98 11.12 -6.16
CA GLN A 361 -10.98 10.23 -7.33
C GLN A 361 -9.89 9.14 -7.31
N ASN A 362 -8.77 9.35 -6.60
CA ASN A 362 -7.75 8.31 -6.46
C ASN A 362 -8.27 7.07 -5.73
N ALA A 363 -9.29 7.19 -4.87
CA ALA A 363 -9.90 6.05 -4.21
C ALA A 363 -10.63 5.12 -5.22
N ILE A 364 -11.23 5.68 -6.27
CA ILE A 364 -11.85 4.93 -7.38
C ILE A 364 -10.77 4.10 -8.11
N PHE A 365 -9.65 4.74 -8.47
CA PHE A 365 -8.53 4.03 -9.11
C PHE A 365 -7.96 2.91 -8.23
N GLN A 366 -7.78 3.16 -6.93
CA GLN A 366 -7.34 2.14 -5.99
C GLN A 366 -8.32 0.96 -5.94
N THR A 367 -9.62 1.23 -5.87
CA THR A 367 -10.65 0.18 -5.84
C THR A 367 -10.56 -0.71 -7.07
N ARG A 368 -10.45 -0.13 -8.27
CA ARG A 368 -10.28 -0.87 -9.54
C ARG A 368 -9.06 -1.76 -9.50
N GLU A 369 -7.92 -1.24 -9.04
CA GLU A 369 -6.66 -1.97 -8.98
C GLU A 369 -6.69 -3.16 -8.01
N PHE A 370 -7.31 -2.98 -6.85
CA PHE A 370 -7.44 -4.08 -5.89
C PHE A 370 -8.45 -5.13 -6.34
N LEU A 371 -9.52 -4.74 -7.05
CA LEU A 371 -10.47 -5.68 -7.66
C LEU A 371 -9.84 -6.59 -8.72
N GLU A 372 -8.86 -6.08 -9.50
CA GLU A 372 -8.08 -6.90 -10.43
C GLU A 372 -7.20 -7.94 -9.72
N ALA A 373 -6.84 -7.69 -8.49
CA ALA A 373 -5.89 -8.51 -7.74
C ALA A 373 -6.55 -9.54 -6.83
N THR A 374 -7.72 -9.22 -6.26
CA THR A 374 -8.39 -10.06 -5.26
C THR A 374 -9.90 -9.86 -5.28
N GLU A 375 -10.62 -10.84 -4.75
CA GLU A 375 -12.08 -10.84 -4.62
C GLU A 375 -12.48 -9.97 -3.41
N LEU A 376 -12.61 -8.65 -3.60
CA LEU A 376 -13.06 -7.76 -2.54
C LEU A 376 -14.50 -8.10 -2.12
N THR A 377 -14.74 -8.17 -0.82
CA THR A 377 -16.08 -8.44 -0.24
C THR A 377 -16.68 -7.20 0.43
N GLY A 378 -15.89 -6.15 0.58
CA GLY A 378 -16.35 -4.90 1.17
C GLY A 378 -15.30 -3.82 1.19
N LEU A 379 -15.76 -2.59 1.40
CA LEU A 379 -14.94 -1.38 1.48
C LEU A 379 -15.07 -0.77 2.88
N VAL A 380 -13.99 -0.16 3.35
CA VAL A 380 -13.96 0.68 4.54
C VAL A 380 -13.48 2.06 4.11
N ILE A 381 -14.30 3.07 4.31
CA ILE A 381 -13.96 4.45 3.94
C ILE A 381 -13.58 5.22 5.20
N THR A 382 -12.37 5.71 5.27
CA THR A 382 -11.82 6.44 6.43
C THR A 382 -11.72 7.95 6.18
N LYS A 383 -11.49 8.72 7.25
CA LYS A 383 -11.16 10.16 7.24
C LYS A 383 -12.23 11.05 6.60
N LEU A 384 -13.51 10.67 6.70
CA LEU A 384 -14.62 11.45 6.18
C LEU A 384 -14.74 12.81 6.86
N ASP A 385 -14.46 12.90 8.15
CA ASP A 385 -14.49 14.10 8.98
C ASP A 385 -13.48 15.17 8.55
N GLY A 386 -12.39 14.73 7.93
CA GLY A 386 -11.30 15.59 7.48
C GLY A 386 -11.50 16.24 6.11
N THR A 387 -12.49 15.80 5.29
CA THR A 387 -12.52 16.09 3.86
C THR A 387 -13.85 16.61 3.34
N SER A 388 -13.79 17.42 2.28
CA SER A 388 -14.94 17.79 1.43
C SER A 388 -15.18 16.81 0.27
N LYS A 389 -14.32 15.78 0.11
CA LYS A 389 -14.33 14.84 -1.01
C LYS A 389 -15.11 13.54 -0.74
N GLY A 390 -15.94 13.53 0.29
CA GLY A 390 -16.75 12.35 0.65
C GLY A 390 -17.75 11.91 -0.43
N GLY A 391 -18.03 12.74 -1.43
CA GLY A 391 -18.80 12.38 -2.62
C GLY A 391 -18.23 11.19 -3.39
N VAL A 392 -16.93 10.92 -3.25
CA VAL A 392 -16.27 9.75 -3.85
C VAL A 392 -16.92 8.41 -3.47
N ILE A 393 -17.58 8.33 -2.29
CA ILE A 393 -18.31 7.12 -1.89
C ILE A 393 -19.42 6.81 -2.89
N ILE A 394 -20.13 7.82 -3.36
CA ILE A 394 -21.21 7.68 -4.35
C ILE A 394 -20.64 7.16 -5.66
N GLY A 395 -19.49 7.71 -6.09
CA GLY A 395 -18.77 7.26 -7.26
C GLY A 395 -18.36 5.78 -7.18
N ILE A 396 -17.75 5.39 -6.07
CA ILE A 396 -17.31 4.02 -5.84
C ILE A 396 -18.49 3.04 -5.85
N VAL A 397 -19.61 3.36 -5.16
CA VAL A 397 -20.80 2.51 -5.13
C VAL A 397 -21.47 2.41 -6.50
N ASN A 398 -21.45 3.50 -7.29
CA ASN A 398 -21.99 3.50 -8.64
C ASN A 398 -21.17 2.62 -9.59
N GLU A 399 -19.84 2.73 -9.53
CA GLU A 399 -18.93 2.10 -10.49
C GLU A 399 -18.67 0.62 -10.17
N PHE A 400 -18.59 0.26 -8.89
CA PHE A 400 -18.19 -1.09 -8.48
C PHE A 400 -19.30 -1.86 -7.77
N ASP A 401 -19.30 -3.17 -7.96
CA ASP A 401 -20.25 -4.08 -7.31
C ASP A 401 -19.70 -4.62 -5.99
N VAL A 402 -19.21 -3.69 -5.14
CA VAL A 402 -18.63 -4.00 -3.82
C VAL A 402 -19.28 -3.11 -2.77
N PRO A 403 -19.84 -3.69 -1.68
CA PRO A 403 -20.51 -2.91 -0.63
C PRO A 403 -19.52 -2.10 0.19
N VAL A 404 -19.91 -0.88 0.55
CA VAL A 404 -19.29 -0.18 1.68
C VAL A 404 -19.79 -0.84 2.96
N ARG A 405 -18.89 -1.34 3.79
CA ARG A 405 -19.21 -1.99 5.07
C ARG A 405 -19.10 -1.04 6.25
N TYR A 406 -18.05 -0.23 6.26
CA TYR A 406 -17.78 0.69 7.35
C TYR A 406 -17.36 2.07 6.85
N ILE A 407 -17.66 3.09 7.65
CA ILE A 407 -17.19 4.47 7.48
C ILE A 407 -16.54 4.96 8.76
N GLY A 408 -15.39 5.63 8.61
CA GLY A 408 -14.66 6.32 9.69
C GLY A 408 -14.97 7.81 9.64
N ILE A 409 -15.54 8.31 10.72
CA ILE A 409 -16.01 9.70 10.89
C ILE A 409 -15.28 10.44 12.02
N GLY A 410 -14.12 9.93 12.46
CA GLY A 410 -13.29 10.50 13.50
C GLY A 410 -12.26 9.51 14.04
N GLU A 411 -11.53 9.90 15.09
CA GLU A 411 -10.37 9.16 15.61
C GLU A 411 -10.74 8.10 16.67
N LYS A 412 -11.85 8.26 17.39
CA LYS A 412 -12.25 7.34 18.48
C LYS A 412 -12.62 5.95 17.96
N ILE A 413 -12.58 4.93 18.83
CA ILE A 413 -12.97 3.55 18.48
C ILE A 413 -14.40 3.52 17.92
N ARG A 414 -15.32 4.26 18.57
CA ARG A 414 -16.74 4.31 18.17
C ARG A 414 -17.01 5.13 16.90
N ASP A 415 -16.01 5.85 16.36
CA ASP A 415 -16.16 6.62 15.13
C ASP A 415 -16.02 5.75 13.86
N LEU A 416 -15.70 4.47 13.99
CA LEU A 416 -15.86 3.49 12.91
C LEU A 416 -17.26 2.89 13.02
N ARG A 417 -18.09 3.18 12.02
CA ARG A 417 -19.51 2.79 12.01
C ARG A 417 -19.85 1.91 10.82
N PRO A 418 -20.79 0.96 10.97
CA PRO A 418 -21.40 0.31 9.83
C PRO A 418 -21.99 1.36 8.87
N PHE A 419 -21.85 1.14 7.57
CA PHE A 419 -22.39 2.04 6.57
C PHE A 419 -23.91 1.85 6.41
N ASP A 420 -24.64 2.93 6.58
CA ASP A 420 -26.08 3.00 6.28
C ASP A 420 -26.27 3.94 5.07
N PRO A 421 -26.62 3.41 3.88
CA PRO A 421 -26.77 4.18 2.66
C PRO A 421 -27.76 5.34 2.79
N LYS A 422 -28.90 5.11 3.45
CA LYS A 422 -29.96 6.09 3.62
C LYS A 422 -29.55 7.20 4.59
N ALA A 423 -28.99 6.81 5.74
CA ALA A 423 -28.49 7.77 6.71
C ALA A 423 -27.38 8.66 6.12
N PHE A 424 -26.48 8.04 5.32
CA PHE A 424 -25.42 8.78 4.64
C PHE A 424 -25.98 9.77 3.62
N ALA A 425 -26.91 9.34 2.74
CA ALA A 425 -27.55 10.23 1.78
C ALA A 425 -28.31 11.37 2.51
N ASP A 426 -29.05 11.07 3.57
CA ASP A 426 -29.74 12.08 4.36
C ASP A 426 -28.76 13.08 4.98
N SER A 427 -27.62 12.64 5.48
CA SER A 427 -26.61 13.53 6.10
C SER A 427 -25.95 14.51 5.13
N LEU A 428 -25.96 14.21 3.82
CA LEU A 428 -25.41 15.08 2.78
C LEU A 428 -26.37 16.22 2.37
N PHE A 429 -27.68 16.09 2.62
CA PHE A 429 -28.70 17.03 2.10
C PHE A 429 -29.56 17.71 3.18
N VAL A 430 -29.32 17.39 4.48
CA VAL A 430 -30.13 17.92 5.60
C VAL A 430 -29.36 18.87 6.51
#